data_6de131501f3563c76ab48fe3208c6b26
#
_entry.id   6de131501f3563c76ab48fe3208c6b26
#
_cell.length_a   1.000
_cell.length_b   1.000
_cell.length_c   1.000
_cell.angle_alpha   90.00
_cell.angle_beta   90.00
_cell.angle_gamma   90.00
#
_symmetry.space_group_name_H-M   'P 1'
#
loop_
_entity.id
_entity.type
_entity.pdbx_description
1 polymer ?
#
loop_
_entity_poly.entity_id
_entity_poly.type
_entity_poly.pdbx_seq_one_letter_code
_entity_poly.pdbx_strand_id
1 'polypeptide(L)'
;MKKLTISACALSVLLLAGCVAKPPIATESEVRDAASFALNVDASQVAISDIRQDGVKTNFVATVGNTTHRCYVTKAAEPKLYGVISLGGSSTVSDAICAGGNAGSNTKTCDALSKKAGRC
;
A
#
# COMPACT_ATOMS: atom_id res chain seq x y z
N MET A 1 -28.13 48.87 -27.60
CA MET A 1 -27.10 48.84 -26.55
C MET A 1 -27.51 47.89 -25.44
N LYS A 2 -27.59 46.64 -25.69
CA LYS A 2 -27.89 45.57 -24.68
C LYS A 2 -27.30 44.25 -25.18
N LYS A 3 -26.01 44.09 -25.16
CA LYS A 3 -25.33 42.81 -25.42
C LYS A 3 -23.85 42.90 -24.98
N LEU A 4 -23.61 42.94 -23.67
CA LEU A 4 -22.21 42.82 -23.16
C LEU A 4 -22.17 42.59 -21.65
N THR A 5 -22.83 41.55 -21.13
CA THR A 5 -22.67 41.21 -19.71
C THR A 5 -22.82 39.69 -19.40
N ILE A 6 -22.63 38.80 -20.34
CA ILE A 6 -22.76 37.33 -20.06
C ILE A 6 -21.44 36.58 -20.30
N SER A 7 -20.32 37.26 -20.47
CA SER A 7 -19.06 36.56 -20.78
C SER A 7 -18.05 36.49 -19.62
N ALA A 8 -18.37 37.04 -18.47
CA ALA A 8 -17.40 37.11 -17.35
C ALA A 8 -17.55 36.00 -16.29
N CYS A 9 -18.67 35.25 -16.28
CA CYS A 9 -18.88 34.20 -15.28
C CYS A 9 -18.45 32.80 -15.71
N ALA A 10 -18.12 32.59 -16.97
CA ALA A 10 -17.76 31.26 -17.47
C ALA A 10 -16.27 30.89 -17.29
N LEU A 11 -15.43 31.85 -16.92
CA LEU A 11 -13.97 31.61 -16.77
C LEU A 11 -13.54 31.22 -15.34
N SER A 12 -14.41 31.33 -14.37
CA SER A 12 -14.04 31.11 -12.94
C SER A 12 -14.20 29.68 -12.46
N VAL A 13 -14.80 28.79 -13.23
CA VAL A 13 -15.11 27.40 -12.82
C VAL A 13 -14.01 26.39 -13.19
N LEU A 14 -13.04 26.78 -14.01
CA LEU A 14 -11.99 25.87 -14.51
C LEU A 14 -10.74 25.75 -13.61
N LEU A 15 -10.68 26.45 -12.49
CA LEU A 15 -9.48 26.47 -11.63
C LEU A 15 -9.56 25.58 -10.41
N LEU A 16 -10.62 24.79 -10.24
CA LEU A 16 -10.80 23.85 -9.13
C LEU A 16 -10.67 22.36 -9.54
N ALA A 17 -10.05 22.09 -10.69
CA ALA A 17 -9.54 20.76 -10.95
C ALA A 17 -8.32 20.54 -10.06
N GLY A 18 -8.56 20.40 -8.75
CA GLY A 18 -7.55 19.94 -7.82
C GLY A 18 -6.98 18.63 -8.37
N CYS A 19 -5.69 18.59 -8.65
CA CYS A 19 -4.99 17.37 -8.99
C CYS A 19 -5.14 16.40 -7.81
N VAL A 20 -6.14 15.52 -7.87
CA VAL A 20 -6.22 14.37 -6.97
C VAL A 20 -5.09 13.47 -7.43
N ALA A 21 -3.92 13.59 -6.79
CA ALA A 21 -2.82 12.69 -7.03
C ALA A 21 -3.27 11.28 -6.65
N LYS A 22 -3.36 10.40 -7.64
CA LYS A 22 -3.68 8.99 -7.40
C LYS A 22 -2.58 8.40 -6.51
N PRO A 23 -2.92 7.74 -5.39
CA PRO A 23 -1.91 7.13 -4.54
C PRO A 23 -1.10 6.10 -5.32
N PRO A 24 0.21 5.94 -5.03
CA PRO A 24 1.06 4.99 -5.72
C PRO A 24 0.60 3.56 -5.45
N ILE A 25 0.49 2.77 -6.50
CA ILE A 25 0.13 1.35 -6.42
C ILE A 25 1.41 0.54 -6.23
N ALA A 26 1.38 -0.44 -5.32
CA ALA A 26 2.47 -1.41 -5.21
C ALA A 26 2.47 -2.32 -6.44
N THR A 27 3.64 -2.56 -7.02
CA THR A 27 3.80 -3.46 -8.16
C THR A 27 3.73 -4.92 -7.71
N GLU A 28 3.46 -5.84 -8.63
CA GLU A 28 3.41 -7.27 -8.32
C GLU A 28 4.73 -7.79 -7.74
N SER A 29 5.87 -7.31 -8.24
CA SER A 29 7.18 -7.67 -7.69
C SER A 29 7.34 -7.19 -6.26
N GLU A 30 6.96 -5.95 -5.96
CA GLU A 30 7.04 -5.40 -4.61
C GLU A 30 6.15 -6.17 -3.61
N VAL A 31 4.92 -6.51 -4.00
CA VAL A 31 4.04 -7.31 -3.12
C VAL A 31 4.52 -8.75 -2.97
N ARG A 32 5.13 -9.32 -4.00
CA ARG A 32 5.73 -10.67 -3.94
C ARG A 32 6.91 -10.70 -2.98
N ASP A 33 7.81 -9.73 -3.07
CA ASP A 33 8.94 -9.62 -2.16
C ASP A 33 8.49 -9.41 -0.72
N ALA A 34 7.55 -8.50 -0.48
CA ALA A 34 7.01 -8.27 0.85
C ALA A 34 6.32 -9.54 1.41
N ALA A 35 5.58 -10.28 0.59
CA ALA A 35 4.94 -11.52 0.99
C ALA A 35 5.96 -12.63 1.30
N SER A 36 7.03 -12.72 0.53
CA SER A 36 8.10 -13.71 0.74
C SER A 36 8.76 -13.52 2.11
N PHE A 37 9.04 -12.29 2.49
CA PHE A 37 9.53 -11.95 3.84
C PHE A 37 8.53 -12.30 4.93
N ALA A 38 7.26 -11.92 4.76
CA ALA A 38 6.22 -12.17 5.76
C ALA A 38 5.93 -13.66 5.98
N LEU A 39 6.03 -14.46 4.92
CA LEU A 39 5.78 -15.90 4.94
C LEU A 39 7.05 -16.73 5.14
N ASN A 40 8.21 -16.09 5.18
CA ASN A 40 9.53 -16.70 5.32
C ASN A 40 9.80 -17.80 4.26
N VAL A 41 9.52 -17.48 3.01
CA VAL A 41 9.71 -18.32 1.83
C VAL A 41 10.42 -17.55 0.72
N ASP A 42 10.99 -18.24 -0.26
CA ASP A 42 11.55 -17.58 -1.43
C ASP A 42 10.46 -16.92 -2.29
N ALA A 43 10.77 -15.74 -2.84
CA ALA A 43 9.84 -15.02 -3.71
C ALA A 43 9.38 -15.83 -4.92
N SER A 44 10.24 -16.74 -5.41
CA SER A 44 9.92 -17.67 -6.50
C SER A 44 8.83 -18.69 -6.16
N GLN A 45 8.59 -18.93 -4.86
CA GLN A 45 7.56 -19.86 -4.37
C GLN A 45 6.23 -19.17 -4.09
N VAL A 46 6.18 -17.85 -4.18
CA VAL A 46 4.99 -17.06 -3.92
C VAL A 46 4.27 -16.70 -5.21
N ALA A 47 3.07 -17.20 -5.38
CA ALA A 47 2.17 -16.77 -6.45
C ALA A 47 1.25 -15.65 -5.93
N ILE A 48 1.18 -14.55 -6.66
CA ILE A 48 0.34 -13.40 -6.30
C ILE A 48 -0.89 -13.37 -7.20
N SER A 49 -2.05 -13.11 -6.60
CA SER A 49 -3.32 -12.94 -7.30
C SER A 49 -4.21 -11.91 -6.59
N ASP A 50 -5.30 -11.50 -7.24
CA ASP A 50 -6.32 -10.59 -6.67
C ASP A 50 -5.76 -9.28 -6.11
N ILE A 51 -4.84 -8.64 -6.83
CA ILE A 51 -4.29 -7.35 -6.42
C ILE A 51 -5.38 -6.28 -6.51
N ARG A 52 -5.73 -5.70 -5.38
CA ARG A 52 -6.72 -4.62 -5.28
C ARG A 52 -6.20 -3.48 -4.45
N GLN A 53 -6.32 -2.27 -4.96
CA GLN A 53 -5.95 -1.06 -4.23
C GLN A 53 -7.16 -0.52 -3.45
N ASP A 54 -6.92 -0.20 -2.20
CA ASP A 54 -7.86 0.47 -1.31
C ASP A 54 -7.14 1.64 -0.63
N GLY A 55 -7.23 2.81 -1.23
CA GLY A 55 -6.48 3.98 -0.79
C GLY A 55 -4.98 3.76 -0.87
N VAL A 56 -4.28 3.84 0.25
CA VAL A 56 -2.83 3.59 0.37
C VAL A 56 -2.49 2.11 0.57
N LYS A 57 -3.50 1.27 0.79
CA LYS A 57 -3.35 -0.17 0.96
C LYS A 57 -3.47 -0.88 -0.37
N THR A 58 -2.62 -1.86 -0.59
CA THR A 58 -2.75 -2.81 -1.68
C THR A 58 -3.02 -4.18 -1.07
N ASN A 59 -4.25 -4.67 -1.26
CA ASN A 59 -4.67 -6.00 -0.82
C ASN A 59 -4.36 -7.00 -1.93
N PHE A 60 -3.92 -8.18 -1.57
CA PHE A 60 -3.61 -9.25 -2.51
C PHE A 60 -3.72 -10.62 -1.85
N VAL A 61 -3.72 -11.64 -2.68
CA VAL A 61 -3.69 -13.03 -2.24
C VAL A 61 -2.34 -13.62 -2.60
N ALA A 62 -1.63 -14.13 -1.60
CA ALA A 62 -0.36 -14.85 -1.77
C ALA A 62 -0.62 -16.35 -1.59
N THR A 63 -0.20 -17.15 -2.56
CA THR A 63 -0.30 -18.60 -2.52
C THR A 63 1.09 -19.21 -2.46
N VAL A 64 1.33 -20.04 -1.46
CA VAL A 64 2.57 -20.80 -1.28
C VAL A 64 2.21 -22.28 -1.21
N GLY A 65 2.61 -23.04 -2.24
CA GLY A 65 2.19 -24.43 -2.38
C GLY A 65 0.67 -24.54 -2.46
N ASN A 66 0.06 -25.18 -1.50
CA ASN A 66 -1.41 -25.35 -1.41
C ASN A 66 -2.08 -24.41 -0.40
N THR A 67 -1.34 -23.47 0.17
CA THR A 67 -1.85 -22.57 1.21
C THR A 67 -2.03 -21.17 0.66
N THR A 68 -3.20 -20.59 0.91
CA THR A 68 -3.59 -19.27 0.44
C THR A 68 -3.63 -18.30 1.62
N HIS A 69 -2.98 -17.16 1.47
CA HIS A 69 -2.91 -16.11 2.47
C HIS A 69 -3.49 -14.81 1.91
N ARG A 70 -4.35 -14.16 2.67
CA ARG A 70 -4.78 -12.80 2.36
C ARG A 70 -3.80 -11.82 2.97
N CYS A 71 -3.18 -11.03 2.15
CA CYS A 71 -2.14 -10.10 2.56
C CYS A 71 -2.50 -8.68 2.15
N TYR A 72 -1.90 -7.72 2.82
CA TYR A 72 -1.88 -6.34 2.37
C TYR A 72 -0.53 -5.69 2.67
N VAL A 73 -0.20 -4.71 1.85
CA VAL A 73 0.93 -3.80 2.03
C VAL A 73 0.45 -2.36 1.96
N THR A 74 1.21 -1.45 2.51
CA THR A 74 1.01 -0.02 2.32
C THR A 74 2.16 0.56 1.54
N LYS A 75 1.90 1.43 0.58
CA LYS A 75 2.92 2.14 -0.18
C LYS A 75 2.84 3.63 0.14
N ALA A 76 3.91 4.17 0.69
CA ALA A 76 4.03 5.60 0.92
C ALA A 76 4.45 6.29 -0.38
N ALA A 77 3.84 7.45 -0.65
CA ALA A 77 4.30 8.32 -1.74
C ALA A 77 5.69 8.87 -1.39
N GLU A 78 6.51 9.08 -2.42
CA GLU A 78 7.77 9.77 -2.23
C GLU A 78 7.53 11.18 -1.69
N PRO A 79 8.25 11.61 -0.65
CA PRO A 79 8.15 12.99 -0.18
C PRO A 79 8.68 13.93 -1.27
N LYS A 80 7.81 14.80 -1.77
CA LYS A 80 8.15 15.81 -2.76
C LYS A 80 8.10 17.19 -2.13
N LEU A 81 9.17 17.94 -2.26
CA LEU A 81 9.20 19.35 -1.91
C LEU A 81 8.58 20.17 -3.04
N TYR A 82 7.57 20.98 -2.74
CA TYR A 82 6.80 21.79 -3.71
C TYR A 82 6.23 20.98 -4.88
N GLY A 83 5.98 19.67 -4.69
CA GLY A 83 5.39 18.81 -5.73
C GLY A 83 6.31 18.45 -6.90
N VAL A 84 7.53 18.95 -6.94
CA VAL A 84 8.43 18.83 -8.10
C VAL A 84 9.77 18.20 -7.76
N ILE A 85 10.31 18.45 -6.58
CA ILE A 85 11.64 17.97 -6.18
C ILE A 85 11.49 16.72 -5.31
N SER A 86 11.92 15.58 -5.82
CA SER A 86 12.05 14.35 -5.03
C SER A 86 13.15 14.52 -3.99
N LEU A 87 12.82 14.37 -2.71
CA LEU A 87 13.79 14.50 -1.62
C LEU A 87 14.66 13.23 -1.45
N GLY A 88 14.82 12.43 -2.50
CA GLY A 88 15.73 11.29 -2.51
C GLY A 88 15.28 10.08 -1.67
N GLY A 89 13.99 9.99 -1.34
CA GLY A 89 13.41 8.78 -0.77
C GLY A 89 12.85 7.90 -1.89
N SER A 90 13.22 6.63 -1.92
CA SER A 90 12.50 5.66 -2.73
C SER A 90 11.11 5.45 -2.13
N SER A 91 10.09 5.30 -2.99
CA SER A 91 8.78 4.85 -2.53
C SER A 91 8.96 3.46 -1.88
N THR A 92 8.78 3.39 -0.57
CA THR A 92 8.93 2.14 0.17
C THR A 92 7.58 1.48 0.34
N VAL A 93 7.54 0.20 0.05
CA VAL A 93 6.42 -0.67 0.41
C VAL A 93 6.68 -1.19 1.83
N SER A 94 5.65 -1.16 2.68
CA SER A 94 5.73 -1.74 4.02
C SER A 94 5.87 -3.26 3.95
N ASP A 95 6.25 -3.86 5.08
CA ASP A 95 6.14 -5.31 5.23
C ASP A 95 4.70 -5.77 4.98
N ALA A 96 4.54 -6.94 4.38
CA ALA A 96 3.23 -7.52 4.16
C ALA A 96 2.65 -8.05 5.48
N ILE A 97 1.38 -7.75 5.71
CA ILE A 97 0.62 -8.34 6.80
C ILE A 97 -0.31 -9.37 6.19
N CYS A 98 -0.10 -10.64 6.52
CA CYS A 98 -0.84 -11.76 5.97
C CYS A 98 -1.73 -12.43 7.03
N ALA A 99 -2.99 -12.72 6.65
CA ALA A 99 -3.94 -13.48 7.46
C ALA A 99 -4.35 -14.75 6.71
N GLY A 100 -4.64 -15.85 7.43
CA GLY A 100 -5.26 -17.03 6.82
C GLY A 100 -4.30 -18.07 6.25
N GLY A 101 -3.08 -18.14 6.71
CA GLY A 101 -2.28 -19.35 6.67
C GLY A 101 -2.20 -19.91 8.08
N ASN A 102 -1.82 -21.15 8.24
CA ASN A 102 -1.18 -21.51 9.48
C ASN A 102 -0.09 -20.46 9.63
N ALA A 103 -0.32 -19.45 10.45
CA ALA A 103 0.72 -18.57 10.88
C ALA A 103 1.77 -19.48 11.54
N GLY A 104 2.60 -20.05 10.70
CA GLY A 104 3.85 -20.62 11.07
C GLY A 104 4.60 -19.46 11.68
N SER A 105 4.63 -19.44 12.95
CA SER A 105 5.15 -18.42 13.81
C SER A 105 4.13 -17.37 14.28
N ASN A 106 3.05 -17.82 14.88
CA ASN A 106 2.84 -17.42 16.24
C ASN A 106 3.84 -18.17 17.10
N THR A 107 5.12 -18.07 16.84
CA THR A 107 6.01 -17.86 17.95
C THR A 107 5.53 -16.51 18.48
N LYS A 108 4.60 -16.58 19.42
CA LYS A 108 4.53 -15.60 20.47
C LYS A 108 5.95 -15.63 21.04
N THR A 109 6.81 -14.82 20.44
CA THR A 109 8.06 -14.47 21.09
C THR A 109 7.56 -13.75 22.31
N CYS A 110 7.46 -14.52 23.42
CA CYS A 110 7.21 -13.96 24.71
C CYS A 110 8.38 -13.03 24.99
N ASP A 111 8.26 -11.79 24.47
CA ASP A 111 9.19 -10.75 24.86
C ASP A 111 9.05 -10.50 26.36
N ALA A 112 10.06 -9.92 26.95
CA ALA A 112 10.11 -9.68 28.39
C ALA A 112 8.90 -8.85 28.87
N LEU A 113 8.31 -8.03 28.00
CA LEU A 113 7.15 -7.19 28.30
C LEU A 113 5.85 -7.99 28.30
N SER A 114 5.68 -8.90 27.33
CA SER A 114 4.51 -9.80 27.27
C SER A 114 4.48 -10.77 28.44
N LYS A 115 5.67 -11.24 28.86
CA LYS A 115 5.83 -12.11 30.03
C LYS A 115 5.49 -11.37 31.32
N LYS A 116 5.90 -10.11 31.47
CA LYS A 116 5.59 -9.28 32.61
C LYS A 116 4.13 -8.87 32.69
N ALA A 117 3.45 -8.78 31.53
CA ALA A 117 2.02 -8.48 31.42
C ALA A 117 1.12 -9.72 31.57
N GLY A 118 1.66 -10.91 31.82
CA GLY A 118 0.90 -12.14 31.98
C GLY A 118 0.15 -12.60 30.71
N ARG A 119 0.61 -12.17 29.55
CA ARG A 119 0.00 -12.49 28.23
C ARG A 119 0.65 -13.67 27.52
N CYS A 120 1.59 -14.28 28.15
CA CYS A 120 2.25 -15.50 27.70
C CYS A 120 1.99 -16.66 28.64
#